data_df48425498a95e29dee5afa2d776b611
#
_entry.id   df48425498a95e29dee5afa2d776b611
#
_cell.length_a   1.000
_cell.length_b   1.000
_cell.length_c   1.000
_cell.angle_alpha   90.00
_cell.angle_beta   90.00
_cell.angle_gamma   90.00
#
_symmetry.space_group_name_H-M   'P 1'
#
loop_
_entity.id
_entity.type
_entity.pdbx_description
1 polymer ?
#
loop_
_entity_poly.entity_id
_entity_poly.type
_entity_poly.pdbx_seq_one_letter_code
_entity_poly.pdbx_strand_id
1 'polypeptide(L)'
;MCLLVAGLGFVGFLLGRIVMAGRGPAPRAERARETDTKRRQSELSRLAPDDEVRGRELPEHDWHARTVRWWETWRRSAQAQTFTDTDWDFLEDTAFLHDAMSKGDTGLAAELRIRVAKFGATPEDRMRLKIAIDQDVEAAPVVAKVDADRKSRLMAVVND
;
A
#
# COMPACT_ATOMS: atom_id res chain seq x y z
N MET A 1 47.00 33.25 53.95
CA MET A 1 46.46 34.62 53.99
C MET A 1 45.85 34.92 52.63
N CYS A 2 44.57 35.26 52.65
CA CYS A 2 43.74 35.92 51.66
C CYS A 2 43.40 35.15 50.37
N LEU A 3 42.18 34.86 50.25
CA LEU A 3 40.85 35.40 49.84
C LEU A 3 40.51 34.92 48.43
N LEU A 4 39.59 34.03 48.28
CA LEU A 4 38.16 34.13 47.96
C LEU A 4 37.85 35.20 46.90
N VAL A 5 37.42 34.75 45.71
CA VAL A 5 36.30 35.37 45.01
C VAL A 5 35.53 34.30 44.18
N ALA A 6 34.28 34.22 44.50
CA ALA A 6 33.28 33.42 43.81
C ALA A 6 32.89 34.06 42.46
N GLY A 7 32.80 33.27 41.44
CA GLY A 7 32.19 33.64 40.16
C GLY A 7 31.10 32.64 39.79
N LEU A 8 29.84 32.92 40.17
CA LEU A 8 28.69 32.24 39.67
C LEU A 8 28.55 32.57 38.16
N GLY A 9 28.93 31.62 37.31
CA GLY A 9 28.62 31.62 35.90
C GLY A 9 27.24 30.98 35.69
N PHE A 10 26.25 31.80 35.46
CA PHE A 10 24.90 31.47 35.08
C PHE A 10 24.93 30.78 33.69
N VAL A 11 24.89 29.46 33.66
CA VAL A 11 24.74 28.69 32.42
C VAL A 11 23.26 28.78 32.02
N GLY A 12 22.96 29.80 31.20
CA GLY A 12 21.69 29.89 30.51
C GLY A 12 21.48 28.69 29.59
N PHE A 13 20.64 27.76 30.02
CA PHE A 13 20.20 26.66 29.22
C PHE A 13 19.29 27.23 28.11
N LEU A 14 19.88 27.48 26.95
CA LEU A 14 19.15 27.85 25.75
C LEU A 14 18.38 26.60 25.27
N LEU A 15 17.13 26.49 25.71
CA LEU A 15 16.16 25.56 25.12
C LEU A 15 15.96 25.99 23.65
N GLY A 16 16.80 25.48 22.77
CA GLY A 16 16.58 25.54 21.35
C GLY A 16 15.26 24.84 21.02
N ARG A 17 14.23 25.64 20.74
CA ARG A 17 13.02 25.14 20.10
C ARG A 17 13.45 24.44 18.82
N ILE A 18 13.43 23.12 18.83
CA ILE A 18 13.48 22.32 17.60
C ILE A 18 12.20 22.67 16.82
N VAL A 19 12.31 23.63 15.93
CA VAL A 19 11.28 23.86 14.92
C VAL A 19 11.34 22.65 14.01
N MET A 20 10.39 21.74 14.17
CA MET A 20 10.14 20.67 13.22
C MET A 20 9.73 21.31 11.89
N ALA A 21 10.72 21.64 11.07
CA ALA A 21 10.47 21.98 9.68
C ALA A 21 9.95 20.71 8.98
N GLY A 22 8.70 20.72 8.55
CA GLY A 22 8.21 19.64 7.72
C GLY A 22 6.75 19.24 7.87
N ARG A 23 5.94 19.97 8.65
CA ARG A 23 4.48 19.82 8.53
C ARG A 23 3.98 21.01 7.70
N GLY A 24 3.79 20.77 6.42
CA GLY A 24 2.93 21.62 5.61
C GLY A 24 1.53 21.72 6.25
N PRO A 25 0.73 22.74 5.89
CA PRO A 25 -0.62 22.87 6.39
C PRO A 25 -1.37 21.55 6.16
N ALA A 26 -2.14 21.11 7.16
CA ALA A 26 -2.96 19.90 7.04
C ALA A 26 -3.75 19.94 5.73
N PRO A 27 -3.87 18.82 5.00
CA PRO A 27 -4.67 18.78 3.80
C PRO A 27 -6.06 19.30 4.13
N ARG A 28 -6.53 20.32 3.40
CA ARG A 28 -7.88 20.82 3.57
C ARG A 28 -8.84 19.68 3.27
N ALA A 29 -9.69 19.34 4.23
CA ALA A 29 -10.72 18.32 4.09
C ALA A 29 -11.77 18.65 3.00
N GLU A 30 -11.74 19.89 2.50
CA GLU A 30 -12.69 20.38 1.50
C GLU A 30 -11.99 20.70 0.19
N ARG A 31 -12.55 20.15 -0.88
CA ARG A 31 -12.32 20.36 -2.31
C ARG A 31 -11.19 19.54 -2.92
N ALA A 32 -11.35 18.21 -2.91
CA ALA A 32 -11.06 17.54 -4.15
C ALA A 32 -12.07 18.08 -5.18
N ARG A 33 -11.62 18.90 -6.13
CA ARG A 33 -12.50 19.37 -7.21
C ARG A 33 -13.08 18.13 -7.88
N GLU A 34 -14.35 18.16 -8.22
CA GLU A 34 -15.02 17.05 -8.93
C GLU A 34 -14.24 16.61 -10.18
N THR A 35 -13.55 17.55 -10.82
CA THR A 35 -12.59 17.32 -11.90
C THR A 35 -11.38 16.47 -11.47
N ASP A 36 -10.86 16.66 -10.25
CA ASP A 36 -9.70 15.89 -9.76
C ASP A 36 -10.11 14.45 -9.43
N THR A 37 -11.33 14.27 -8.93
CA THR A 37 -11.88 12.94 -8.66
C THR A 37 -12.13 12.18 -9.97
N LYS A 38 -12.75 12.83 -10.95
CA LYS A 38 -12.96 12.25 -12.29
C LYS A 38 -11.64 11.93 -12.98
N ARG A 39 -10.64 12.82 -12.91
CA ARG A 39 -9.31 12.59 -13.46
C ARG A 39 -8.62 11.40 -12.77
N ARG A 40 -8.65 11.30 -11.44
CA ARG A 40 -8.08 10.16 -10.71
C ARG A 40 -8.76 8.84 -11.07
N GLN A 41 -10.08 8.84 -11.25
CA GLN A 41 -10.83 7.66 -11.66
C GLN A 41 -10.55 7.25 -13.11
N SER A 42 -10.33 8.21 -14.02
CA SER A 42 -9.97 7.93 -15.41
C SER A 42 -8.53 7.43 -15.58
N GLU A 43 -7.65 7.67 -14.59
CA GLU A 43 -6.26 7.20 -14.59
C GLU A 43 -6.10 5.80 -13.98
N LEU A 44 -7.17 5.20 -13.44
CA LEU A 44 -7.13 3.86 -12.88
C LEU A 44 -7.18 2.80 -13.98
N SER A 45 -6.19 1.92 -14.03
CA SER A 45 -6.27 0.70 -14.81
C SER A 45 -7.23 -0.27 -14.13
N ARG A 46 -8.38 -0.55 -14.75
CA ARG A 46 -9.36 -1.50 -14.23
C ARG A 46 -9.11 -2.86 -14.84
N LEU A 47 -8.94 -3.86 -13.99
CA LEU A 47 -8.67 -5.24 -14.37
C LEU A 47 -9.79 -6.13 -13.84
N ALA A 48 -10.47 -6.83 -14.73
CA ALA A 48 -11.45 -7.85 -14.35
C ALA A 48 -10.73 -9.19 -14.21
N PRO A 49 -10.91 -9.94 -13.11
CA PRO A 49 -10.39 -11.29 -13.01
C PRO A 49 -11.00 -12.17 -14.12
N ASP A 50 -10.16 -12.95 -14.79
CA ASP A 50 -10.57 -13.83 -15.88
C ASP A 50 -10.13 -15.28 -15.68
N ASP A 51 -9.43 -15.57 -14.57
CA ASP A 51 -8.89 -16.88 -14.19
C ASP A 51 -7.95 -17.50 -15.25
N GLU A 52 -7.56 -16.74 -16.27
CA GLU A 52 -6.64 -17.22 -17.28
C GLU A 52 -5.23 -17.38 -16.71
N VAL A 53 -4.58 -18.49 -17.05
CA VAL A 53 -3.21 -18.79 -16.62
C VAL A 53 -2.23 -18.10 -17.56
N ARG A 54 -1.44 -17.19 -17.01
CA ARG A 54 -0.44 -16.42 -17.77
C ARG A 54 0.99 -16.74 -17.34
N GLY A 55 1.92 -16.25 -18.12
CA GLY A 55 3.35 -16.46 -17.87
C GLY A 55 3.76 -17.92 -18.06
N ARG A 56 4.98 -18.19 -17.66
CA ARG A 56 5.61 -19.50 -17.79
C ARG A 56 5.50 -20.31 -16.50
N GLU A 57 5.76 -21.59 -16.58
CA GLU A 57 5.93 -22.45 -15.42
C GLU A 57 7.24 -22.12 -14.69
N LEU A 58 7.29 -22.44 -13.40
CA LEU A 58 8.55 -22.35 -12.65
C LEU A 58 9.60 -23.29 -13.28
N PRO A 59 10.87 -22.88 -13.34
CA PRO A 59 11.94 -23.75 -13.77
C PRO A 59 12.08 -24.95 -12.86
N GLU A 60 12.77 -25.99 -13.34
CA GLU A 60 13.03 -27.20 -12.55
C GLU A 60 13.88 -26.85 -11.32
N HIS A 61 13.32 -27.06 -10.14
CA HIS A 61 13.93 -26.79 -8.85
C HIS A 61 13.16 -27.54 -7.76
N ASP A 62 13.80 -27.82 -6.62
CA ASP A 62 13.14 -28.37 -5.44
C ASP A 62 12.31 -27.29 -4.71
N TRP A 63 11.17 -26.93 -5.31
CA TRP A 63 10.30 -25.89 -4.79
C TRP A 63 9.52 -26.34 -3.57
N HIS A 64 9.50 -25.50 -2.54
CA HIS A 64 8.57 -25.70 -1.43
C HIS A 64 7.11 -25.57 -1.94
N ALA A 65 6.22 -26.42 -1.46
CA ALA A 65 4.82 -26.45 -1.92
C ALA A 65 4.08 -25.10 -1.78
N ARG A 66 4.47 -24.28 -0.80
CA ARG A 66 3.94 -22.92 -0.65
C ARG A 66 4.37 -22.00 -1.76
N THR A 67 5.58 -22.14 -2.28
CA THR A 67 6.11 -21.35 -3.39
C THR A 67 5.41 -21.71 -4.69
N VAL A 68 5.16 -22.98 -4.94
CA VAL A 68 4.39 -23.42 -6.11
C VAL A 68 2.99 -22.81 -6.11
N ARG A 69 2.28 -22.88 -4.98
CA ARG A 69 0.95 -22.26 -4.87
C ARG A 69 0.99 -20.74 -5.06
N TRP A 70 1.99 -20.07 -4.48
CA TRP A 70 2.19 -18.65 -4.61
C TRP A 70 2.41 -18.24 -6.07
N TRP A 71 3.20 -19.00 -6.82
CA TRP A 71 3.44 -18.79 -8.25
C TRP A 71 2.16 -18.94 -9.06
N GLU A 72 1.41 -20.01 -8.86
CA GLU A 72 0.12 -20.24 -9.53
C GLU A 72 -0.91 -19.14 -9.22
N THR A 73 -0.89 -18.59 -8.00
CA THR A 73 -1.73 -17.45 -7.65
C THR A 73 -1.38 -16.21 -8.49
N TRP A 74 -0.09 -15.94 -8.71
CA TRP A 74 0.33 -14.85 -9.57
C TRP A 74 -0.08 -15.08 -11.02
N ARG A 75 0.11 -16.27 -11.55
CA ARG A 75 -0.26 -16.63 -12.92
C ARG A 75 -1.75 -16.43 -13.22
N ARG A 76 -2.63 -16.56 -12.22
CA ARG A 76 -4.09 -16.39 -12.34
C ARG A 76 -4.58 -15.03 -11.86
N SER A 77 -3.68 -14.19 -11.38
CA SER A 77 -4.07 -12.89 -10.85
C SER A 77 -4.50 -11.93 -11.97
N ALA A 78 -5.44 -11.04 -11.66
CA ALA A 78 -5.85 -10.00 -12.60
C ALA A 78 -4.66 -9.10 -13.02
N GLN A 79 -3.70 -8.88 -12.12
CA GLN A 79 -2.50 -8.10 -12.41
C GLN A 79 -1.64 -8.72 -13.51
N ALA A 80 -1.64 -10.06 -13.63
CA ALA A 80 -0.87 -10.78 -14.66
C ALA A 80 -1.27 -10.39 -16.09
N GLN A 81 -2.44 -9.78 -16.29
CA GLN A 81 -2.84 -9.22 -17.59
C GLN A 81 -1.93 -8.11 -18.09
N THR A 82 -1.21 -7.45 -17.19
CA THR A 82 -0.34 -6.32 -17.51
C THR A 82 1.14 -6.68 -17.50
N PHE A 83 1.49 -7.91 -17.15
CA PHE A 83 2.87 -8.32 -17.01
C PHE A 83 3.54 -8.57 -18.37
N THR A 84 4.73 -8.03 -18.51
CA THR A 84 5.65 -8.27 -19.62
C THR A 84 6.61 -9.43 -19.31
N ASP A 85 7.38 -9.88 -20.27
CA ASP A 85 8.39 -10.93 -20.05
C ASP A 85 9.40 -10.54 -18.96
N THR A 86 9.80 -9.26 -18.92
CA THR A 86 10.71 -8.75 -17.87
C THR A 86 10.09 -8.76 -16.47
N ASP A 87 8.77 -8.59 -16.37
CA ASP A 87 8.07 -8.70 -15.09
C ASP A 87 8.05 -10.15 -14.63
N TRP A 88 7.84 -11.09 -15.55
CA TRP A 88 7.90 -12.52 -15.25
C TRP A 88 9.30 -12.96 -14.81
N ASP A 89 10.38 -12.47 -15.47
CA ASP A 89 11.75 -12.75 -15.05
C ASP A 89 12.01 -12.25 -13.61
N PHE A 90 11.58 -11.02 -13.32
CA PHE A 90 11.75 -10.46 -11.98
C PHE A 90 10.90 -11.18 -10.91
N LEU A 91 9.73 -11.65 -11.31
CA LEU A 91 8.86 -12.44 -10.42
C LEU A 91 9.44 -13.83 -10.17
N GLU A 92 10.11 -14.44 -11.16
CA GLU A 92 10.83 -15.70 -11.02
C GLU A 92 12.00 -15.58 -10.02
N ASP A 93 12.83 -14.53 -10.14
CA ASP A 93 13.85 -14.21 -9.14
C ASP A 93 13.24 -14.02 -7.73
N THR A 94 12.05 -13.48 -7.67
CA THR A 94 11.31 -13.30 -6.41
C THR A 94 10.80 -14.64 -5.86
N ALA A 95 10.51 -15.62 -6.74
CA ALA A 95 10.11 -16.96 -6.33
C ALA A 95 11.23 -17.70 -5.58
N PHE A 96 12.49 -17.53 -5.98
CA PHE A 96 13.63 -18.08 -5.24
C PHE A 96 13.73 -17.48 -3.83
N LEU A 97 13.49 -16.18 -3.66
CA LEU A 97 13.47 -15.57 -2.32
C LEU A 97 12.28 -16.09 -1.49
N HIS A 98 11.11 -16.24 -2.12
CA HIS A 98 9.93 -16.79 -1.46
C HIS A 98 10.16 -18.25 -1.03
N ASP A 99 10.86 -19.02 -1.84
CA ASP A 99 11.21 -20.41 -1.55
C ASP A 99 12.16 -20.51 -0.36
N ALA A 100 13.26 -19.76 -0.37
CA ALA A 100 14.21 -19.71 0.74
C ALA A 100 13.53 -19.27 2.05
N MET A 101 12.67 -18.25 2.01
CA MET A 101 11.87 -17.83 3.15
C MET A 101 10.92 -18.95 3.63
N SER A 102 10.27 -19.65 2.70
CA SER A 102 9.36 -20.76 3.02
C SER A 102 10.07 -21.97 3.61
N LYS A 103 11.36 -22.14 3.30
CA LYS A 103 12.27 -23.15 3.87
C LYS A 103 12.91 -22.72 5.20
N GLY A 104 12.66 -21.49 5.67
CA GLY A 104 13.05 -21.03 7.00
C GLY A 104 13.96 -19.79 7.06
N ASP A 105 14.42 -19.26 5.92
CA ASP A 105 15.20 -18.01 5.91
C ASP A 105 14.29 -16.78 6.03
N THR A 106 13.91 -16.45 7.25
CA THR A 106 13.03 -15.31 7.55
C THR A 106 13.70 -13.95 7.31
N GLY A 107 15.03 -13.89 7.16
CA GLY A 107 15.78 -12.66 6.87
C GLY A 107 15.38 -12.05 5.52
N LEU A 108 14.87 -12.84 4.59
CA LEU A 108 14.45 -12.41 3.27
C LEU A 108 13.06 -11.77 3.23
N ALA A 109 12.29 -11.79 4.31
CA ALA A 109 10.91 -11.32 4.34
C ALA A 109 10.77 -9.83 3.95
N ALA A 110 11.73 -8.99 4.34
CA ALA A 110 11.72 -7.56 4.00
C ALA A 110 11.91 -7.34 2.50
N GLU A 111 12.87 -8.01 1.88
CA GLU A 111 13.15 -7.92 0.45
C GLU A 111 11.97 -8.49 -0.36
N LEU A 112 11.44 -9.63 0.04
CA LEU A 112 10.27 -10.22 -0.60
C LEU A 112 9.10 -9.24 -0.62
N ARG A 113 8.79 -8.59 0.52
CA ARG A 113 7.73 -7.58 0.62
C ARG A 113 7.95 -6.43 -0.36
N ILE A 114 9.18 -5.93 -0.49
CA ILE A 114 9.52 -4.84 -1.40
C ILE A 114 9.30 -5.23 -2.85
N ARG A 115 9.67 -6.45 -3.22
CA ARG A 115 9.54 -6.95 -4.59
C ARG A 115 8.08 -7.17 -4.98
N VAL A 116 7.30 -7.87 -4.16
CA VAL A 116 5.88 -8.16 -4.46
C VAL A 116 5.02 -6.91 -4.47
N ALA A 117 5.40 -5.85 -3.73
CA ALA A 117 4.72 -4.56 -3.77
C ALA A 117 4.75 -3.91 -5.16
N LYS A 118 5.80 -4.16 -5.97
CA LYS A 118 5.93 -3.65 -7.34
C LYS A 118 4.88 -4.25 -8.29
N PHE A 119 4.34 -5.40 -7.95
CA PHE A 119 3.31 -6.12 -8.72
C PHE A 119 1.89 -5.91 -8.16
N GLY A 120 1.74 -5.10 -7.11
CA GLY A 120 0.43 -4.83 -6.52
C GLY A 120 -0.09 -5.98 -5.65
N ALA A 121 0.76 -6.60 -4.84
CA ALA A 121 0.38 -7.74 -4.00
C ALA A 121 -0.69 -7.40 -2.97
N THR A 122 -0.67 -6.18 -2.43
CA THR A 122 -1.65 -5.73 -1.43
C THR A 122 -2.59 -4.67 -2.00
N PRO A 123 -3.77 -4.43 -1.37
CA PRO A 123 -4.65 -3.34 -1.78
C PRO A 123 -3.96 -1.97 -1.78
N GLU A 124 -3.08 -1.71 -0.81
CA GLU A 124 -2.31 -0.46 -0.75
C GLU A 124 -1.34 -0.33 -1.93
N ASP A 125 -0.66 -1.42 -2.29
CA ASP A 125 0.25 -1.42 -3.44
C ASP A 125 -0.53 -1.18 -4.74
N ARG A 126 -1.69 -1.84 -4.91
CA ARG A 126 -2.57 -1.62 -6.08
C ARG A 126 -3.03 -0.18 -6.18
N MET A 127 -3.41 0.45 -5.07
CA MET A 127 -3.75 1.89 -5.07
C MET A 127 -2.58 2.77 -5.50
N ARG A 128 -1.36 2.46 -5.07
CA ARG A 128 -0.14 3.19 -5.49
C ARG A 128 0.15 3.03 -6.97
N LEU A 129 -0.08 1.83 -7.51
CA LEU A 129 0.10 1.50 -8.93
C LEU A 129 -1.10 1.94 -9.79
N LYS A 130 -2.14 2.52 -9.19
CA LYS A 130 -3.40 2.90 -9.87
C LYS A 130 -4.08 1.71 -10.55
N ILE A 131 -4.03 0.56 -9.93
CA ILE A 131 -4.71 -0.66 -10.36
C ILE A 131 -5.97 -0.83 -9.50
N ALA A 132 -7.12 -1.01 -10.14
CA ALA A 132 -8.37 -1.41 -9.50
C ALA A 132 -8.80 -2.77 -10.04
N ILE A 133 -9.08 -3.71 -9.14
CA ILE A 133 -9.63 -5.02 -9.50
C ILE A 133 -11.15 -4.96 -9.28
N ASP A 134 -11.93 -5.37 -10.25
CA ASP A 134 -13.40 -5.22 -10.23
C ASP A 134 -14.08 -5.95 -9.05
N GLN A 135 -13.46 -6.97 -8.48
CA GLN A 135 -13.95 -7.61 -7.25
C GLN A 135 -13.87 -6.70 -6.02
N ASP A 136 -12.96 -5.74 -6.01
CA ASP A 136 -12.85 -4.76 -4.91
C ASP A 136 -13.98 -3.72 -4.96
N VAL A 137 -14.71 -3.63 -6.08
CA VAL A 137 -15.80 -2.65 -6.30
C VAL A 137 -17.13 -3.17 -5.75
N GLU A 138 -17.36 -4.47 -5.74
CA GLU A 138 -18.61 -5.05 -5.25
C GLU A 138 -18.75 -5.02 -3.72
N ALA A 139 -17.62 -4.83 -3.02
CA ALA A 139 -17.59 -4.65 -1.56
C ALA A 139 -17.97 -3.22 -1.09
N ALA A 140 -18.31 -2.30 -1.99
CA ALA A 140 -18.60 -0.90 -1.69
C ALA A 140 -20.08 -0.50 -1.43
N PRO A 141 -21.07 -1.37 -1.20
CA PRO A 141 -22.42 -0.90 -0.88
C PRO A 141 -22.63 -0.47 0.57
N VAL A 142 -21.65 -0.73 1.48
CA VAL A 142 -21.85 -0.47 2.91
C VAL A 142 -21.86 1.03 3.22
N VAL A 143 -21.01 1.81 2.59
CA VAL A 143 -20.90 3.27 2.85
C VAL A 143 -22.11 4.01 2.27
N ALA A 144 -22.57 3.66 1.07
CA ALA A 144 -23.75 4.26 0.45
C ALA A 144 -25.04 3.98 1.24
N LYS A 145 -25.13 2.80 1.86
CA LYS A 145 -26.29 2.41 2.68
C LYS A 145 -26.34 3.17 4.01
N VAL A 146 -25.17 3.43 4.62
CA VAL A 146 -25.07 4.22 5.86
C VAL A 146 -25.43 5.68 5.62
N ASP A 147 -25.02 6.25 4.49
CA ASP A 147 -25.33 7.65 4.15
C ASP A 147 -26.81 7.82 3.79
N ALA A 148 -27.44 6.86 3.14
CA ALA A 148 -28.88 6.88 2.85
C ALA A 148 -29.71 6.79 4.12
N ASP A 149 -29.35 5.92 5.07
CA ASP A 149 -30.03 5.74 6.36
C ASP A 149 -29.84 6.98 7.26
N ARG A 150 -28.66 7.58 7.25
CA ARG A 150 -28.38 8.83 7.97
C ARG A 150 -29.17 10.00 7.40
N LYS A 151 -29.31 10.10 6.08
CA LYS A 151 -30.07 11.13 5.40
C LYS A 151 -31.58 11.00 5.66
N SER A 152 -32.12 9.76 5.70
CA SER A 152 -33.52 9.51 6.03
C SER A 152 -33.86 9.89 7.47
N ARG A 153 -32.95 9.60 8.43
CA ARG A 153 -33.12 9.99 9.85
C ARG A 153 -33.10 11.50 10.06
N LEU A 154 -32.22 12.21 9.34
CA LEU A 154 -32.15 13.66 9.38
C LEU A 154 -33.41 14.32 8.83
N MET A 155 -34.00 13.78 7.76
CA MET A 155 -35.24 14.29 7.17
C MET A 155 -36.47 14.00 8.05
N ALA A 156 -36.47 12.93 8.82
CA ALA A 156 -37.55 12.62 9.77
C ALA A 156 -37.58 13.61 10.95
N VAL A 157 -36.43 14.09 11.43
CA VAL A 157 -36.31 15.04 12.54
C VAL A 157 -36.69 16.48 12.16
N VAL A 158 -36.60 16.84 10.87
CA VAL A 158 -36.93 18.21 10.39
C VAL A 158 -38.43 18.39 10.16
N ASN A 159 -39.21 17.30 10.07
CA ASN A 159 -40.66 17.33 9.77
C ASN A 159 -41.57 17.12 11.00
N ASP A 160 -41.01 17.05 12.22
CA ASP A 160 -41.70 17.11 13.52
C ASP A 160 -41.50 18.49 14.15
#